data_1ebf683b720ae2838af807232e61f5c4
#
_entry.id   1ebf683b720ae2838af807232e61f5c4
#
_cell.length_a   1.000
_cell.length_b   1.000
_cell.length_c   1.000
_cell.angle_alpha   90.00
_cell.angle_beta   90.00
_cell.angle_gamma   90.00
#
_symmetry.space_group_name_H-M   'P 1'
#
loop_
_entity.id
_entity.type
_entity.pdbx_description
1 polymer ?
#
loop_
_entity_poly.entity_id
_entity_poly.type
_entity_poly.pdbx_seq_one_letter_code
_entity_poly.pdbx_strand_id
1 'polypeptide(L)'
;EQQLISSEIHDRYQCLLKLKDYESRRMLNEDTAFYRQMEPEIADKYIRYPSYREFLDYYLWFFNQHIPTIRKSQGGSKDWRQTFDELSAKPFQPKSKQALLERCIKEIGENFSAQDVNSYLDKYIHITQDTLLPDRIRDQYNLSADANQLLLKDIHGKPANLNRLLEKNRGKVIYVDFWASWCVPCREEMPPSEKLRELYKGKDVVFVYLAFKDQESSWKMAVEQEGLSEVPDNFFITNPKNSKMLEKLKLELIPRYIIFDKQGNIVEMNAPRPSDKQVTTTIDKYLK
;
A
#
# COMPACT_ATOMS: atom_id res chain seq x y z
N GLU A 1 -34.17 23.35 -11.95
CA GLU A 1 -33.34 23.47 -10.72
C GLU A 1 -32.17 22.47 -10.72
N GLN A 2 -32.37 21.18 -10.94
CA GLN A 2 -31.32 20.17 -10.99
C GLN A 2 -30.30 20.40 -12.12
N GLN A 3 -30.75 20.82 -13.31
CA GLN A 3 -29.88 21.14 -14.45
C GLN A 3 -29.06 22.41 -14.20
N LEU A 4 -29.60 23.43 -13.55
CA LEU A 4 -28.89 24.66 -13.18
C LEU A 4 -27.79 24.40 -12.16
N ILE A 5 -28.06 23.59 -11.13
CA ILE A 5 -27.05 23.23 -10.12
C ILE A 5 -25.93 22.38 -10.74
N SER A 6 -26.27 21.46 -11.65
CA SER A 6 -25.27 20.64 -12.37
C SER A 6 -24.38 21.51 -13.28
N SER A 7 -24.94 22.53 -13.95
CA SER A 7 -24.20 23.46 -14.79
C SER A 7 -23.27 24.35 -13.96
N GLU A 8 -23.75 24.89 -12.84
CA GLU A 8 -22.97 25.72 -11.94
C GLU A 8 -21.75 24.96 -11.37
N ILE A 9 -21.94 23.70 -10.96
CA ILE A 9 -20.84 22.84 -10.49
C ILE A 9 -19.89 22.52 -11.63
N HIS A 10 -20.41 22.22 -12.81
CA HIS A 10 -19.61 21.95 -13.99
C HIS A 10 -18.77 23.15 -14.41
N ASP A 11 -19.35 24.33 -14.43
CA ASP A 11 -18.65 25.58 -14.78
C ASP A 11 -17.54 25.90 -13.79
N ARG A 12 -17.77 25.66 -12.49
CA ARG A 12 -16.76 25.82 -11.44
C ARG A 12 -15.64 24.79 -11.59
N TYR A 13 -15.98 23.54 -11.88
CA TYR A 13 -15.00 22.48 -12.15
C TYR A 13 -14.15 22.79 -13.39
N GLN A 14 -14.76 23.28 -14.48
CA GLN A 14 -14.05 23.72 -15.69
C GLN A 14 -13.12 24.92 -15.42
N CYS A 15 -13.54 25.84 -14.56
CA CYS A 15 -12.69 26.94 -14.10
C CYS A 15 -11.44 26.41 -13.38
N LEU A 16 -11.58 25.38 -12.54
CA LEU A 16 -10.48 24.74 -11.83
C LEU A 16 -9.53 23.97 -12.76
N LEU A 17 -10.07 23.27 -13.77
CA LEU A 17 -9.25 22.60 -14.78
C LEU A 17 -8.44 23.61 -15.60
N LYS A 18 -9.00 24.76 -15.93
CA LYS A 18 -8.28 25.86 -16.62
C LYS A 18 -7.16 26.42 -15.76
N LEU A 19 -7.37 26.52 -14.44
CA LEU A 19 -6.32 26.94 -13.51
C LEU A 19 -5.19 25.90 -13.41
N LYS A 20 -5.51 24.59 -13.41
CA LYS A 20 -4.52 23.53 -13.50
C LYS A 20 -3.64 23.65 -14.74
N ASP A 21 -4.24 23.98 -15.88
CA ASP A 21 -3.52 24.21 -17.14
C ASP A 21 -2.65 25.48 -17.10
N TYR A 22 -3.10 26.50 -16.40
CA TYR A 22 -2.36 27.74 -16.15
C TYR A 22 -1.17 27.54 -15.20
N GLU A 23 -1.36 26.78 -14.11
CA GLU A 23 -0.30 26.45 -13.15
C GLU A 23 0.79 25.56 -13.73
N SER A 24 0.44 24.61 -14.62
CA SER A 24 1.43 23.81 -15.34
C SER A 24 2.38 24.64 -16.19
N ARG A 25 1.98 25.87 -16.52
CA ARG A 25 2.75 26.84 -17.34
C ARG A 25 3.45 27.94 -16.53
N ARG A 26 3.08 28.15 -15.25
CA ARG A 26 3.68 29.16 -14.37
C ARG A 26 3.60 28.72 -12.91
N MET A 27 4.74 28.49 -12.28
CA MET A 27 4.85 28.30 -10.83
C MET A 27 4.43 29.62 -10.14
N LEU A 28 3.23 29.69 -9.62
CA LEU A 28 2.74 30.86 -8.88
C LEU A 28 2.72 30.55 -7.37
N ASN A 29 3.57 31.24 -6.64
CA ASN A 29 3.66 31.25 -5.18
C ASN A 29 2.50 31.99 -4.47
N GLU A 30 1.44 32.41 -5.16
CA GLU A 30 0.51 33.43 -4.64
C GLU A 30 -0.93 32.95 -4.37
N ASP A 31 -1.33 31.72 -4.69
CA ASP A 31 -2.76 31.38 -4.72
C ASP A 31 -3.35 30.59 -3.53
N THR A 32 -2.77 30.71 -2.34
CA THR A 32 -3.51 30.31 -1.11
C THR A 32 -4.80 31.10 -0.90
N ALA A 33 -4.93 32.31 -1.49
CA ALA A 33 -6.14 33.13 -1.43
C ALA A 33 -7.31 32.50 -2.22
N PHE A 34 -7.03 31.88 -3.36
CA PHE A 34 -8.03 31.22 -4.21
C PHE A 34 -8.73 30.05 -3.50
N TYR A 35 -8.01 29.26 -2.70
CA TYR A 35 -8.56 28.16 -1.92
C TYR A 35 -9.54 28.59 -0.86
N ARG A 36 -9.20 29.68 -0.15
CA ARG A 36 -10.10 30.24 0.86
C ARG A 36 -11.42 30.69 0.25
N GLN A 37 -11.41 31.08 -1.02
CA GLN A 37 -12.63 31.41 -1.77
C GLN A 37 -13.45 30.17 -2.14
N MET A 38 -12.83 28.98 -2.26
CA MET A 38 -13.51 27.74 -2.63
C MET A 38 -14.05 26.95 -1.44
N GLU A 39 -13.50 27.14 -0.25
CA GLU A 39 -13.95 26.44 0.95
C GLU A 39 -15.46 26.60 1.26
N PRO A 40 -16.10 27.78 1.07
CA PRO A 40 -17.54 27.95 1.23
C PRO A 40 -18.40 27.09 0.28
N GLU A 41 -17.82 26.64 -0.84
CA GLU A 41 -18.50 25.81 -1.82
C GLU A 41 -18.53 24.33 -1.46
N ILE A 42 -17.77 23.93 -0.43
CA ILE A 42 -17.76 22.57 0.07
C ILE A 42 -18.98 22.36 0.93
N ALA A 43 -20.08 21.92 0.30
CA ALA A 43 -21.40 21.81 0.92
C ALA A 43 -22.10 20.49 0.57
N ASP A 44 -22.76 19.89 1.57
CA ASP A 44 -23.41 18.58 1.47
C ASP A 44 -24.54 18.49 0.45
N LYS A 45 -25.18 19.61 0.12
CA LYS A 45 -26.27 19.66 -0.88
C LYS A 45 -25.82 19.19 -2.27
N TYR A 46 -24.52 19.22 -2.55
CA TYR A 46 -23.94 18.84 -3.85
C TYR A 46 -23.41 17.40 -3.89
N ILE A 47 -23.31 16.68 -2.76
CA ILE A 47 -22.62 15.37 -2.65
C ILE A 47 -23.21 14.28 -3.58
N ARG A 48 -24.45 14.41 -3.99
CA ARG A 48 -25.13 13.49 -4.91
C ARG A 48 -24.69 13.61 -6.37
N TYR A 49 -24.02 14.72 -6.75
CA TYR A 49 -23.62 14.97 -8.12
C TYR A 49 -22.21 14.41 -8.38
N PRO A 50 -22.01 13.61 -9.46
CA PRO A 50 -20.70 13.08 -9.84
C PRO A 50 -19.65 14.18 -10.02
N SER A 51 -20.00 15.27 -10.71
CA SER A 51 -19.10 16.42 -10.93
C SER A 51 -18.63 17.10 -9.63
N TYR A 52 -19.42 17.03 -8.58
CA TYR A 52 -19.00 17.54 -7.28
C TYR A 52 -17.97 16.63 -6.60
N ARG A 53 -18.06 15.32 -6.82
CA ARG A 53 -17.03 14.38 -6.32
C ARG A 53 -15.68 14.62 -7.01
N GLU A 54 -15.71 14.83 -8.32
CA GLU A 54 -14.52 15.22 -9.08
C GLU A 54 -13.93 16.57 -8.60
N PHE A 55 -14.81 17.52 -8.27
CA PHE A 55 -14.41 18.77 -7.63
C PHE A 55 -13.71 18.55 -6.28
N LEU A 56 -14.24 17.67 -5.41
CA LEU A 56 -13.61 17.35 -4.13
C LEU A 56 -12.25 16.67 -4.31
N ASP A 57 -12.12 15.76 -5.27
CA ASP A 57 -10.84 15.12 -5.61
C ASP A 57 -9.81 16.15 -6.08
N TYR A 58 -10.23 17.10 -6.90
CA TYR A 58 -9.38 18.18 -7.37
C TYR A 58 -9.00 19.16 -6.25
N TYR A 59 -9.98 19.59 -5.43
CA TYR A 59 -9.72 20.40 -4.25
C TYR A 59 -8.70 19.72 -3.33
N LEU A 60 -8.86 18.44 -3.07
CA LEU A 60 -7.96 17.66 -2.24
C LEU A 60 -6.55 17.57 -2.83
N TRP A 61 -6.43 17.31 -4.14
CA TRP A 61 -5.14 17.26 -4.82
C TRP A 61 -4.41 18.60 -4.69
N PHE A 62 -5.09 19.69 -4.96
CA PHE A 62 -4.50 21.00 -4.86
C PHE A 62 -4.18 21.36 -3.40
N PHE A 63 -5.09 21.12 -2.45
CA PHE A 63 -4.87 21.30 -1.02
C PHE A 63 -3.59 20.59 -0.59
N ASN A 64 -3.42 19.34 -0.99
CA ASN A 64 -2.24 18.55 -0.69
C ASN A 64 -0.95 19.14 -1.29
N GLN A 65 -1.01 19.80 -2.45
CA GLN A 65 0.17 20.38 -3.11
C GLN A 65 0.61 21.72 -2.52
N HIS A 66 -0.32 22.57 -2.09
CA HIS A 66 -0.05 24.00 -1.83
C HIS A 66 -0.11 24.41 -0.37
N ILE A 67 -0.50 23.51 0.56
CA ILE A 67 -0.45 23.87 1.98
C ILE A 67 1.01 23.85 2.48
N PRO A 68 1.52 25.01 2.96
CA PRO A 68 2.92 25.14 3.39
C PRO A 68 3.30 24.26 4.57
N THR A 69 2.29 23.93 5.42
CA THR A 69 2.47 23.10 6.62
C THR A 69 2.69 21.64 6.31
N ILE A 70 2.26 21.16 5.14
CA ILE A 70 2.45 19.76 4.75
C ILE A 70 3.88 19.58 4.25
N ARG A 71 4.72 18.98 5.09
CA ARG A 71 6.12 18.69 4.76
C ARG A 71 6.20 17.66 3.62
N LYS A 72 7.10 17.90 2.68
CA LYS A 72 7.50 16.87 1.71
C LYS A 72 8.27 15.79 2.45
N SER A 73 7.86 14.53 2.33
CA SER A 73 8.64 13.40 2.79
C SER A 73 9.98 13.33 2.02
N GLN A 74 10.97 12.66 2.58
CA GLN A 74 12.19 12.31 1.83
C GLN A 74 11.76 11.44 0.63
N GLY A 75 11.73 12.02 -0.57
CA GLY A 75 11.23 11.38 -1.79
C GLY A 75 10.14 12.17 -2.52
N GLY A 76 9.74 13.36 -2.01
CA GLY A 76 8.91 14.33 -2.74
C GLY A 76 7.40 14.10 -2.69
N SER A 77 6.90 12.99 -2.14
CA SER A 77 5.47 12.78 -1.89
C SER A 77 5.04 13.44 -0.58
N LYS A 78 3.85 14.02 -0.56
CA LYS A 78 3.31 14.68 0.64
C LYS A 78 2.74 13.69 1.63
N ASP A 79 2.79 14.04 2.91
CA ASP A 79 2.27 13.19 3.99
C ASP A 79 0.75 13.31 4.08
N TRP A 80 0.04 12.29 3.62
CA TRP A 80 -1.42 12.21 3.64
C TRP A 80 -2.02 12.23 5.06
N ARG A 81 -1.23 11.90 6.08
CA ARG A 81 -1.64 12.00 7.48
C ARG A 81 -1.79 13.47 7.90
N GLN A 82 -0.84 14.32 7.51
CA GLN A 82 -0.95 15.77 7.73
C GLN A 82 -2.13 16.36 6.96
N THR A 83 -2.35 15.91 5.71
CA THR A 83 -3.52 16.34 4.93
C THR A 83 -4.84 15.97 5.62
N PHE A 84 -4.93 14.76 6.15
CA PHE A 84 -6.09 14.33 6.94
C PHE A 84 -6.30 15.21 8.17
N ASP A 85 -5.26 15.45 8.96
CA ASP A 85 -5.34 16.25 10.20
C ASP A 85 -5.77 17.70 9.90
N GLU A 86 -5.22 18.34 8.87
CA GLU A 86 -5.61 19.69 8.43
C GLU A 86 -7.07 19.76 7.95
N LEU A 87 -7.51 18.81 7.12
CA LEU A 87 -8.88 18.76 6.62
C LEU A 87 -9.89 18.45 7.74
N SER A 88 -9.51 17.62 8.71
CA SER A 88 -10.36 17.31 9.85
C SER A 88 -10.69 18.51 10.71
N ALA A 89 -9.76 19.47 10.81
CA ALA A 89 -9.93 20.72 11.54
C ALA A 89 -10.79 21.76 10.79
N LYS A 90 -11.03 21.58 9.49
CA LYS A 90 -11.84 22.51 8.69
C LYS A 90 -13.34 22.42 9.04
N PRO A 91 -14.08 23.53 9.02
CA PRO A 91 -15.51 23.57 9.34
C PRO A 91 -16.41 23.12 8.17
N PHE A 92 -16.01 22.04 7.45
CA PHE A 92 -16.80 21.51 6.36
C PHE A 92 -18.06 20.80 6.86
N GLN A 93 -19.09 20.77 6.02
CA GLN A 93 -20.31 20.03 6.29
C GLN A 93 -20.04 18.52 6.33
N PRO A 94 -20.78 17.73 7.13
CA PRO A 94 -20.42 16.36 7.50
C PRO A 94 -20.15 15.43 6.32
N LYS A 95 -21.02 15.37 5.29
CA LYS A 95 -20.87 14.43 4.17
C LYS A 95 -19.69 14.81 3.24
N SER A 96 -19.50 16.11 3.03
CA SER A 96 -18.38 16.61 2.24
C SER A 96 -17.06 16.39 2.96
N LYS A 97 -17.01 16.62 4.26
CA LYS A 97 -15.86 16.28 5.11
C LYS A 97 -15.56 14.78 5.06
N GLN A 98 -16.59 13.95 5.22
CA GLN A 98 -16.46 12.50 5.13
C GLN A 98 -15.82 12.07 3.79
N ALA A 99 -16.29 12.60 2.66
CA ALA A 99 -15.76 12.25 1.34
C ALA A 99 -14.28 12.63 1.18
N LEU A 100 -13.87 13.80 1.68
CA LEU A 100 -12.47 14.23 1.67
C LEU A 100 -11.58 13.36 2.55
N LEU A 101 -12.02 13.05 3.77
CA LEU A 101 -11.28 12.20 4.70
C LEU A 101 -11.21 10.74 4.22
N GLU A 102 -12.27 10.22 3.57
CA GLU A 102 -12.28 8.90 2.93
C GLU A 102 -11.16 8.77 1.89
N ARG A 103 -10.94 9.80 1.09
CA ARG A 103 -9.85 9.81 0.11
C ARG A 103 -8.48 9.79 0.79
N CYS A 104 -8.30 10.59 1.84
CA CYS A 104 -7.07 10.56 2.63
C CYS A 104 -6.80 9.17 3.24
N ILE A 105 -7.82 8.50 3.78
CA ILE A 105 -7.70 7.14 4.35
C ILE A 105 -7.24 6.14 3.31
N LYS A 106 -7.74 6.20 2.06
CA LYS A 106 -7.28 5.32 0.98
C LYS A 106 -5.79 5.52 0.69
N GLU A 107 -5.35 6.76 0.56
CA GLU A 107 -3.95 7.09 0.32
C GLU A 107 -3.05 6.70 1.52
N ILE A 108 -3.54 6.86 2.75
CA ILE A 108 -2.85 6.39 3.95
C ILE A 108 -2.73 4.87 3.94
N GLY A 109 -3.79 4.15 3.57
CA GLY A 109 -3.80 2.69 3.46
C GLY A 109 -2.76 2.15 2.50
N GLU A 110 -2.51 2.85 1.39
CA GLU A 110 -1.55 2.43 0.36
C GLU A 110 -0.09 2.78 0.71
N ASN A 111 0.14 3.81 1.55
CA ASN A 111 1.46 4.41 1.67
C ASN A 111 2.05 4.35 3.09
N PHE A 112 1.28 3.91 4.11
CA PHE A 112 1.70 4.01 5.51
C PHE A 112 1.59 2.67 6.26
N SER A 113 2.19 2.62 7.47
CA SER A 113 2.19 1.42 8.29
C SER A 113 0.78 1.03 8.76
N ALA A 114 0.56 -0.27 9.04
CA ALA A 114 -0.70 -0.74 9.62
C ALA A 114 -1.09 0.00 10.92
N GLN A 115 -0.10 0.42 11.70
CA GLN A 115 -0.34 1.21 12.92
C GLN A 115 -0.86 2.62 12.58
N ASP A 116 -0.26 3.29 11.60
CA ASP A 116 -0.74 4.59 11.13
C ASP A 116 -2.16 4.46 10.57
N VAL A 117 -2.37 3.47 9.69
CA VAL A 117 -3.71 3.23 9.10
C VAL A 117 -4.75 3.02 10.19
N ASN A 118 -4.52 2.13 11.16
CA ASN A 118 -5.45 1.93 12.27
C ASN A 118 -5.70 3.21 13.07
N SER A 119 -4.65 3.98 13.39
CA SER A 119 -4.78 5.24 14.11
C SER A 119 -5.66 6.26 13.36
N TYR A 120 -5.49 6.35 12.03
CA TYR A 120 -6.28 7.26 11.21
C TYR A 120 -7.70 6.74 10.91
N LEU A 121 -7.91 5.42 10.86
CA LEU A 121 -9.25 4.82 10.84
C LEU A 121 -10.02 5.13 12.12
N ASP A 122 -9.39 5.07 13.27
CA ASP A 122 -10.02 5.43 14.55
C ASP A 122 -10.37 6.93 14.62
N LYS A 123 -9.48 7.82 14.15
CA LYS A 123 -9.77 9.25 13.99
C LYS A 123 -10.96 9.48 13.03
N TYR A 124 -10.98 8.77 11.90
CA TYR A 124 -12.05 8.85 10.91
C TYR A 124 -13.40 8.46 11.51
N ILE A 125 -13.49 7.33 12.23
CA ILE A 125 -14.69 6.89 12.93
C ILE A 125 -15.15 7.97 13.93
N HIS A 126 -14.22 8.52 14.71
CA HIS A 126 -14.54 9.54 15.71
C HIS A 126 -15.16 10.79 15.09
N ILE A 127 -14.67 11.21 13.92
CA ILE A 127 -15.12 12.42 13.22
C ILE A 127 -16.43 12.18 12.45
N THR A 128 -16.54 11.06 11.74
CA THR A 128 -17.62 10.82 10.76
C THR A 128 -18.74 9.93 11.28
N GLN A 129 -18.48 9.18 12.35
CA GLN A 129 -19.35 8.12 12.89
C GLN A 129 -19.63 6.98 11.87
N ASP A 130 -18.87 6.92 10.78
CA ASP A 130 -18.90 5.84 9.79
C ASP A 130 -17.96 4.71 10.19
N THR A 131 -18.49 3.51 10.38
CA THR A 131 -17.72 2.30 10.67
C THR A 131 -17.56 1.37 9.45
N LEU A 132 -18.39 1.55 8.42
CA LEU A 132 -18.42 0.64 7.27
C LEU A 132 -17.16 0.73 6.41
N LEU A 133 -16.67 1.95 6.17
CA LEU A 133 -15.41 2.12 5.42
C LEU A 133 -14.20 1.61 6.21
N PRO A 134 -14.02 1.98 7.49
CA PRO A 134 -12.96 1.43 8.31
C PRO A 134 -12.93 -0.08 8.38
N ASP A 135 -14.08 -0.73 8.56
CA ASP A 135 -14.16 -2.19 8.62
C ASP A 135 -13.71 -2.83 7.29
N ARG A 136 -14.17 -2.30 6.15
CA ARG A 136 -13.72 -2.75 4.83
C ARG A 136 -12.21 -2.56 4.63
N ILE A 137 -11.64 -1.44 5.09
CA ILE A 137 -10.21 -1.17 4.98
C ILE A 137 -9.42 -2.10 5.92
N ARG A 138 -9.90 -2.32 7.15
CA ARG A 138 -9.27 -3.28 8.05
C ARG A 138 -9.26 -4.69 7.47
N ASP A 139 -10.36 -5.11 6.86
CA ASP A 139 -10.44 -6.41 6.18
C ASP A 139 -9.53 -6.47 4.93
N GLN A 140 -9.57 -5.44 4.10
CA GLN A 140 -8.76 -5.35 2.88
C GLN A 140 -7.25 -5.44 3.18
N TYR A 141 -6.78 -4.76 4.21
CA TYR A 141 -5.36 -4.71 4.59
C TYR A 141 -5.03 -5.64 5.77
N ASN A 142 -5.98 -6.43 6.25
CA ASN A 142 -5.79 -7.37 7.36
C ASN A 142 -5.29 -6.68 8.65
N LEU A 143 -5.83 -5.50 8.95
CA LEU A 143 -5.34 -4.62 10.03
C LEU A 143 -5.81 -5.02 11.44
N SER A 144 -6.65 -6.06 11.54
CA SER A 144 -7.15 -6.59 12.83
C SER A 144 -6.08 -7.30 13.67
N ALA A 145 -4.89 -7.50 13.11
CA ALA A 145 -3.78 -8.13 13.79
C ALA A 145 -2.53 -7.26 13.71
N ASP A 146 -1.89 -7.08 14.84
CA ASP A 146 -0.60 -6.46 15.16
C ASP A 146 0.02 -5.48 14.11
N ALA A 147 0.14 -4.20 14.49
CA ALA A 147 0.69 -3.10 13.68
C ALA A 147 2.15 -3.29 13.18
N ASN A 148 2.77 -4.44 13.49
CA ASN A 148 4.13 -4.79 13.10
C ASN A 148 4.20 -5.71 11.87
N GLN A 149 3.06 -6.05 11.24
CA GLN A 149 2.99 -7.07 10.21
C GLN A 149 3.50 -6.60 8.86
N LEU A 150 4.07 -7.54 8.12
CA LEU A 150 4.30 -7.39 6.69
C LEU A 150 3.00 -7.71 5.95
N LEU A 151 2.40 -6.68 5.34
CA LEU A 151 1.14 -6.79 4.60
C LEU A 151 1.41 -7.28 3.19
N LEU A 152 0.62 -8.25 2.76
CA LEU A 152 0.78 -8.98 1.52
C LEU A 152 -0.53 -8.99 0.72
N LYS A 153 -0.42 -9.22 -0.58
CA LYS A 153 -1.54 -9.46 -1.49
C LYS A 153 -1.17 -10.57 -2.47
N ASP A 154 -2.06 -11.54 -2.67
CA ASP A 154 -1.84 -12.58 -3.67
C ASP A 154 -2.10 -12.07 -5.10
N ILE A 155 -1.87 -12.93 -6.11
CA ILE A 155 -2.03 -12.59 -7.53
C ILE A 155 -3.47 -12.18 -7.90
N HIS A 156 -4.46 -12.63 -7.12
CA HIS A 156 -5.89 -12.32 -7.28
C HIS A 156 -6.32 -11.08 -6.50
N GLY A 157 -5.39 -10.42 -5.80
CA GLY A 157 -5.67 -9.23 -4.98
C GLY A 157 -6.17 -9.54 -3.58
N LYS A 158 -6.18 -10.81 -3.16
CA LYS A 158 -6.64 -11.20 -1.82
C LYS A 158 -5.59 -10.80 -0.78
N PRO A 159 -6.00 -10.09 0.29
CA PRO A 159 -5.10 -9.68 1.36
C PRO A 159 -4.56 -10.87 2.16
N ALA A 160 -3.30 -10.78 2.55
CA ALA A 160 -2.60 -11.70 3.43
C ALA A 160 -1.62 -10.93 4.32
N ASN A 161 -0.98 -11.62 5.25
CA ASN A 161 0.16 -11.10 5.99
C ASN A 161 1.13 -12.23 6.37
N LEU A 162 2.37 -11.84 6.65
CA LEU A 162 3.43 -12.81 6.91
C LEU A 162 3.13 -13.66 8.16
N ASN A 163 2.58 -13.09 9.22
CA ASN A 163 2.31 -13.86 10.46
C ASN A 163 1.30 -14.98 10.21
N ARG A 164 0.19 -14.70 9.52
CA ARG A 164 -0.79 -15.73 9.15
C ARG A 164 -0.19 -16.79 8.23
N LEU A 165 0.72 -16.39 7.34
CA LEU A 165 1.42 -17.33 6.48
C LEU A 165 2.33 -18.26 7.30
N LEU A 166 3.06 -17.71 8.27
CA LEU A 166 3.87 -18.52 9.20
C LEU A 166 3.00 -19.44 10.06
N GLU A 167 1.87 -18.97 10.58
CA GLU A 167 0.91 -19.77 11.35
C GLU A 167 0.30 -20.91 10.53
N LYS A 168 -0.14 -20.63 9.29
CA LYS A 168 -0.67 -21.65 8.35
C LYS A 168 0.34 -22.76 8.07
N ASN A 169 1.63 -22.42 8.09
CA ASN A 169 2.72 -23.33 7.76
C ASN A 169 3.50 -23.81 8.99
N ARG A 170 2.92 -23.73 10.19
CA ARG A 170 3.55 -24.31 11.39
C ARG A 170 3.87 -25.80 11.18
N GLY A 171 5.02 -26.22 11.69
CA GLY A 171 5.56 -27.57 11.48
C GLY A 171 6.37 -27.73 10.20
N LYS A 172 6.45 -26.66 9.36
CA LYS A 172 7.26 -26.67 8.14
C LYS A 172 8.37 -25.62 8.20
N VAL A 173 9.48 -25.92 7.57
CA VAL A 173 10.54 -24.95 7.28
C VAL A 173 10.06 -24.05 6.16
N ILE A 174 10.20 -22.74 6.31
CA ILE A 174 9.75 -21.77 5.30
C ILE A 174 10.97 -21.06 4.72
N TYR A 175 11.20 -21.23 3.42
CA TYR A 175 12.23 -20.54 2.65
C TYR A 175 11.59 -19.36 1.93
N VAL A 176 11.94 -18.14 2.33
CA VAL A 176 11.38 -16.90 1.78
C VAL A 176 12.37 -16.26 0.81
N ASP A 177 11.91 -15.97 -0.40
CA ASP A 177 12.62 -15.25 -1.45
C ASP A 177 12.03 -13.83 -1.58
N PHE A 178 12.83 -12.82 -1.27
CA PHE A 178 12.53 -11.42 -1.58
C PHE A 178 13.08 -11.03 -2.93
N TRP A 179 12.20 -10.73 -3.86
CA TRP A 179 12.52 -10.47 -5.25
C TRP A 179 11.76 -9.26 -5.84
N ALA A 180 11.96 -8.94 -7.11
CA ALA A 180 11.15 -7.98 -7.85
C ALA A 180 11.23 -8.23 -9.36
N SER A 181 10.24 -7.79 -10.11
CA SER A 181 10.16 -7.92 -11.58
C SER A 181 11.35 -7.26 -12.30
N TRP A 182 11.83 -6.15 -11.77
CA TRP A 182 12.97 -5.39 -12.30
C TRP A 182 14.34 -5.94 -11.86
N CYS A 183 14.38 -6.90 -10.92
CA CYS A 183 15.62 -7.43 -10.35
C CYS A 183 16.17 -8.58 -11.21
N VAL A 184 17.07 -8.27 -12.13
CA VAL A 184 17.69 -9.26 -13.02
C VAL A 184 18.32 -10.43 -12.25
N PRO A 185 19.20 -10.20 -11.22
CA PRO A 185 19.80 -11.32 -10.49
C PRO A 185 18.79 -12.13 -9.67
N CYS A 186 17.61 -11.58 -9.32
CA CYS A 186 16.54 -12.34 -8.71
C CYS A 186 15.91 -13.31 -9.73
N ARG A 187 15.68 -12.84 -10.95
CA ARG A 187 15.07 -13.62 -12.02
C ARG A 187 16.00 -14.76 -12.51
N GLU A 188 17.30 -14.54 -12.48
CA GLU A 188 18.31 -15.59 -12.76
C GLU A 188 18.26 -16.75 -11.75
N GLU A 189 17.77 -16.50 -10.53
CA GLU A 189 17.59 -17.52 -9.50
C GLU A 189 16.25 -18.29 -9.61
N MET A 190 15.33 -17.90 -10.49
CA MET A 190 14.01 -18.58 -10.60
C MET A 190 14.13 -20.02 -11.13
N PRO A 191 14.91 -20.35 -12.18
CA PRO A 191 15.11 -21.73 -12.60
C PRO A 191 15.80 -22.63 -11.54
N PRO A 192 16.85 -22.18 -10.84
CA PRO A 192 17.37 -22.93 -9.67
C PRO A 192 16.33 -23.10 -8.56
N SER A 193 15.50 -22.08 -8.28
CA SER A 193 14.45 -22.12 -7.27
C SER A 193 13.36 -23.13 -7.61
N GLU A 194 12.98 -23.27 -8.88
CA GLU A 194 12.07 -24.29 -9.36
C GLU A 194 12.61 -25.70 -9.06
N LYS A 195 13.87 -25.97 -9.41
CA LYS A 195 14.54 -27.26 -9.12
C LYS A 195 14.57 -27.54 -7.63
N LEU A 196 14.80 -26.52 -6.82
CA LEU A 196 14.81 -26.64 -5.37
C LEU A 196 13.41 -26.97 -4.83
N ARG A 197 12.34 -26.34 -5.35
CA ARG A 197 10.95 -26.70 -4.99
C ARG A 197 10.62 -28.16 -5.31
N GLU A 198 10.99 -28.62 -6.50
CA GLU A 198 10.77 -30.04 -6.89
C GLU A 198 11.53 -31.00 -5.98
N LEU A 199 12.78 -30.68 -5.57
CA LEU A 199 13.57 -31.49 -4.65
C LEU A 199 12.91 -31.66 -3.26
N TYR A 200 12.18 -30.62 -2.83
CA TYR A 200 11.49 -30.62 -1.53
C TYR A 200 10.00 -30.94 -1.62
N LYS A 201 9.50 -31.31 -2.78
CA LYS A 201 8.11 -31.72 -2.97
C LYS A 201 7.74 -32.90 -2.08
N GLY A 202 6.67 -32.73 -1.29
CA GLY A 202 6.22 -33.74 -0.32
C GLY A 202 7.01 -33.76 0.99
N LYS A 203 7.97 -32.85 1.21
CA LYS A 203 8.67 -32.65 2.48
C LYS A 203 8.07 -31.45 3.23
N ASP A 204 8.39 -31.32 4.51
CA ASP A 204 7.94 -30.22 5.35
C ASP A 204 8.72 -28.92 5.09
N VAL A 205 8.74 -28.49 3.82
CA VAL A 205 9.35 -27.24 3.36
C VAL A 205 8.33 -26.48 2.50
N VAL A 206 8.22 -25.17 2.72
CA VAL A 206 7.41 -24.26 1.93
C VAL A 206 8.29 -23.16 1.36
N PHE A 207 8.09 -22.84 0.08
CA PHE A 207 8.76 -21.75 -0.62
C PHE A 207 7.78 -20.60 -0.77
N VAL A 208 8.18 -19.41 -0.32
CA VAL A 208 7.39 -18.19 -0.34
C VAL A 208 8.11 -17.11 -1.13
N TYR A 209 7.43 -16.49 -2.07
CA TYR A 209 7.96 -15.42 -2.91
C TYR A 209 7.29 -14.10 -2.53
N LEU A 210 8.10 -13.11 -2.16
CA LEU A 210 7.64 -11.80 -1.71
C LEU A 210 8.20 -10.71 -2.62
N ALA A 211 7.35 -10.11 -3.46
CA ALA A 211 7.75 -9.01 -4.32
C ALA A 211 7.96 -7.73 -3.50
N PHE A 212 9.19 -7.21 -3.51
CA PHE A 212 9.65 -6.09 -2.68
C PHE A 212 9.94 -4.85 -3.53
N LYS A 213 9.33 -3.71 -3.17
CA LYS A 213 9.48 -2.42 -3.88
C LYS A 213 9.25 -2.53 -5.39
N ASP A 214 8.19 -3.21 -5.78
CA ASP A 214 7.81 -3.46 -7.16
C ASP A 214 6.51 -2.71 -7.51
N GLN A 215 6.15 -2.71 -8.79
CA GLN A 215 4.84 -2.29 -9.28
C GLN A 215 3.95 -3.52 -9.48
N GLU A 216 2.71 -3.47 -9.02
CA GLU A 216 1.82 -4.63 -9.05
C GLU A 216 1.62 -5.19 -10.47
N SER A 217 1.45 -4.33 -11.48
CA SER A 217 1.29 -4.74 -12.87
C SER A 217 2.54 -5.43 -13.41
N SER A 218 3.73 -4.92 -13.10
CA SER A 218 5.01 -5.50 -13.51
C SER A 218 5.27 -6.82 -12.81
N TRP A 219 4.96 -6.89 -11.50
CA TRP A 219 5.02 -8.13 -10.75
C TRP A 219 4.11 -9.22 -11.33
N LYS A 220 2.85 -8.91 -11.66
CA LYS A 220 1.91 -9.88 -12.25
C LYS A 220 2.44 -10.46 -13.58
N MET A 221 2.96 -9.60 -14.44
CA MET A 221 3.59 -10.05 -15.70
C MET A 221 4.82 -10.93 -15.45
N ALA A 222 5.67 -10.56 -14.49
CA ALA A 222 6.86 -11.34 -14.18
C ALA A 222 6.53 -12.68 -13.53
N VAL A 223 5.48 -12.76 -12.67
CA VAL A 223 4.98 -14.01 -12.10
C VAL A 223 4.61 -15.02 -13.20
N GLU A 224 3.95 -14.57 -14.27
CA GLU A 224 3.61 -15.40 -15.41
C GLU A 224 4.88 -15.84 -16.18
N GLN A 225 5.76 -14.90 -16.47
CA GLN A 225 7.01 -15.16 -17.19
C GLN A 225 7.96 -16.14 -16.49
N GLU A 226 8.01 -16.08 -15.16
CA GLU A 226 8.89 -16.91 -14.33
C GLU A 226 8.23 -18.23 -13.87
N GLY A 227 7.04 -18.56 -14.37
CA GLY A 227 6.34 -19.79 -14.00
C GLY A 227 5.90 -19.88 -12.54
N LEU A 228 5.66 -18.73 -11.91
CA LEU A 228 5.22 -18.64 -10.52
C LEU A 228 3.70 -18.58 -10.36
N SER A 229 2.92 -18.60 -11.45
CA SER A 229 1.45 -18.49 -11.42
C SER A 229 0.78 -19.61 -10.61
N GLU A 230 1.34 -20.82 -10.67
CA GLU A 230 0.82 -21.99 -9.93
C GLU A 230 1.46 -22.14 -8.54
N VAL A 231 2.33 -21.21 -8.12
CA VAL A 231 2.94 -21.23 -6.80
C VAL A 231 2.02 -20.52 -5.81
N PRO A 232 1.40 -21.23 -4.86
CA PRO A 232 0.33 -20.68 -4.02
C PRO A 232 0.80 -19.60 -3.05
N ASP A 233 2.07 -19.65 -2.64
CA ASP A 233 2.64 -18.72 -1.67
C ASP A 233 3.53 -17.68 -2.35
N ASN A 234 2.96 -16.96 -3.35
CA ASN A 234 3.56 -15.86 -4.09
C ASN A 234 2.74 -14.57 -3.86
N PHE A 235 3.39 -13.55 -3.31
CA PHE A 235 2.71 -12.35 -2.82
C PHE A 235 3.43 -11.07 -3.20
N PHE A 236 2.64 -10.01 -3.34
CA PHE A 236 3.08 -8.64 -3.45
C PHE A 236 3.09 -7.98 -2.07
N ILE A 237 4.18 -7.31 -1.70
CA ILE A 237 4.28 -6.55 -0.45
C ILE A 237 3.59 -5.19 -0.66
N THR A 238 2.53 -4.90 0.12
CA THR A 238 1.75 -3.67 -0.03
C THR A 238 2.25 -2.51 0.85
N ASN A 239 3.07 -2.79 1.88
CA ASN A 239 3.64 -1.78 2.79
C ASN A 239 5.18 -1.78 2.86
N PRO A 240 5.91 -1.73 1.72
CA PRO A 240 7.37 -1.93 1.71
C PRO A 240 8.15 -0.82 2.40
N LYS A 241 7.60 0.39 2.53
CA LYS A 241 8.29 1.55 3.13
C LYS A 241 8.12 1.64 4.65
N ASN A 242 7.10 1.00 5.21
CA ASN A 242 6.62 1.26 6.58
C ASN A 242 6.37 -0.02 7.39
N SER A 243 7.06 -1.11 7.04
CA SER A 243 6.99 -2.36 7.78
C SER A 243 8.12 -2.47 8.78
N LYS A 244 7.79 -2.45 10.08
CA LYS A 244 8.76 -2.75 11.15
C LYS A 244 9.41 -4.12 10.99
N MET A 245 8.71 -5.06 10.33
CA MET A 245 9.28 -6.37 10.01
C MET A 245 10.43 -6.24 9.01
N LEU A 246 10.28 -5.46 7.94
CA LEU A 246 11.35 -5.21 6.96
C LEU A 246 12.53 -4.45 7.57
N GLU A 247 12.28 -3.51 8.50
CA GLU A 247 13.32 -2.84 9.27
C GLU A 247 14.11 -3.83 10.14
N LYS A 248 13.42 -4.72 10.88
CA LYS A 248 14.05 -5.79 11.68
C LYS A 248 14.88 -6.74 10.80
N LEU A 249 14.39 -7.06 9.61
CA LEU A 249 15.11 -7.89 8.64
C LEU A 249 16.27 -7.16 7.99
N LYS A 250 16.39 -5.84 8.18
CA LYS A 250 17.37 -4.98 7.49
C LYS A 250 17.36 -5.24 5.99
N LEU A 251 16.12 -5.30 5.39
CA LEU A 251 15.94 -5.60 3.98
C LEU A 251 16.15 -4.33 3.15
N GLU A 252 17.37 -4.14 2.68
CA GLU A 252 17.76 -3.01 1.82
C GLU A 252 17.93 -3.42 0.37
N LEU A 253 18.51 -4.60 0.14
CA LEU A 253 18.87 -5.14 -1.18
C LEU A 253 18.22 -6.50 -1.44
N ILE A 254 17.95 -6.78 -2.71
CA ILE A 254 17.48 -8.06 -3.25
C ILE A 254 18.42 -8.53 -4.37
N PRO A 255 18.51 -9.86 -4.66
CA PRO A 255 17.78 -10.96 -4.00
C PRO A 255 18.22 -11.16 -2.55
N ARG A 256 17.26 -11.52 -1.71
CA ARG A 256 17.47 -11.83 -0.28
C ARG A 256 16.65 -13.04 0.10
N TYR A 257 17.28 -13.98 0.80
CA TYR A 257 16.65 -15.22 1.24
C TYR A 257 16.66 -15.33 2.75
N ILE A 258 15.57 -15.80 3.32
CA ILE A 258 15.40 -15.98 4.77
C ILE A 258 14.80 -17.34 5.04
N ILE A 259 15.24 -18.01 6.11
CA ILE A 259 14.63 -19.26 6.57
C ILE A 259 13.98 -19.05 7.92
N PHE A 260 12.72 -19.52 8.01
CA PHE A 260 12.01 -19.71 9.26
C PHE A 260 11.97 -21.19 9.60
N ASP A 261 12.12 -21.52 10.89
CA ASP A 261 11.98 -22.88 11.40
C ASP A 261 10.51 -23.33 11.48
N LYS A 262 10.31 -24.58 11.93
CA LYS A 262 8.98 -25.20 12.12
C LYS A 262 8.10 -24.45 13.15
N GLN A 263 8.69 -23.63 14.00
CA GLN A 263 8.03 -22.80 15.00
C GLN A 263 7.73 -21.39 14.50
N GLY A 264 8.21 -21.02 13.30
CA GLY A 264 8.06 -19.68 12.72
C GLY A 264 9.09 -18.67 13.21
N ASN A 265 10.19 -19.10 13.83
CA ASN A 265 11.31 -18.23 14.20
C ASN A 265 12.27 -18.07 13.02
N ILE A 266 12.85 -16.88 12.85
CA ILE A 266 13.91 -16.66 11.88
C ILE A 266 15.18 -17.37 12.35
N VAL A 267 15.68 -18.31 11.54
CA VAL A 267 16.91 -19.06 11.84
C VAL A 267 18.05 -18.74 10.88
N GLU A 268 17.75 -18.23 9.69
CA GLU A 268 18.74 -17.69 8.76
C GLU A 268 18.23 -16.35 8.19
N MET A 269 18.88 -15.25 8.52
CA MET A 269 18.54 -13.93 7.99
C MET A 269 19.14 -13.66 6.60
N ASN A 270 20.15 -14.42 6.21
CA ASN A 270 20.84 -14.41 4.93
C ASN A 270 21.07 -15.86 4.47
N ALA A 271 19.98 -16.54 4.12
CA ALA A 271 20.06 -17.91 3.62
C ALA A 271 20.79 -17.97 2.26
N PRO A 272 21.46 -19.09 1.93
CA PRO A 272 22.04 -19.30 0.61
C PRO A 272 21.00 -19.17 -0.50
N ARG A 273 21.45 -18.69 -1.67
CA ARG A 273 20.62 -18.59 -2.89
C ARG A 273 20.22 -19.98 -3.38
N PRO A 274 19.13 -20.10 -4.19
CA PRO A 274 18.73 -21.39 -4.78
C PRO A 274 19.82 -22.07 -5.59
N SER A 275 20.68 -21.32 -6.28
CA SER A 275 21.82 -21.84 -7.04
C SER A 275 23.04 -22.22 -6.20
N ASP A 276 23.07 -21.84 -4.91
CA ASP A 276 24.20 -22.14 -4.03
C ASP A 276 24.18 -23.62 -3.59
N LYS A 277 25.33 -24.28 -3.65
CA LYS A 277 25.51 -25.66 -3.23
C LYS A 277 25.16 -25.92 -1.75
N GLN A 278 25.19 -24.87 -0.93
CA GLN A 278 24.91 -24.96 0.52
C GLN A 278 23.41 -24.87 0.85
N VAL A 279 22.56 -24.50 -0.12
CA VAL A 279 21.13 -24.24 0.14
C VAL A 279 20.42 -25.47 0.72
N THR A 280 20.65 -26.65 0.15
CA THR A 280 20.04 -27.90 0.60
C THR A 280 20.51 -28.29 2.00
N THR A 281 21.82 -28.22 2.25
CA THR A 281 22.39 -28.50 3.57
C THR A 281 21.83 -27.56 4.63
N THR A 282 21.64 -26.29 4.27
CA THR A 282 21.08 -25.30 5.19
C THR A 282 19.61 -25.55 5.50
N ILE A 283 18.78 -25.87 4.49
CA ILE A 283 17.36 -26.20 4.70
C ILE A 283 17.23 -27.49 5.53
N ASP A 284 17.99 -28.55 5.19
CA ASP A 284 17.95 -29.87 5.85
C ASP A 284 18.34 -29.81 7.33
N LYS A 285 19.16 -28.84 7.73
CA LYS A 285 19.50 -28.57 9.14
C LYS A 285 18.27 -28.30 10.00
N TYR A 286 17.24 -27.65 9.45
CA TYR A 286 16.02 -27.25 10.17
C TYR A 286 14.84 -28.19 9.93
N LEU A 287 14.99 -29.18 9.07
CA LEU A 287 14.00 -30.24 8.83
C LEU A 287 14.00 -31.34 9.89
N LYS A 288 15.09 -31.47 10.62
CA LYS A 288 15.29 -32.51 11.65
C LYS A 288 14.37 -32.37 12.85
#